data_3bd4ad3332a978741ec21f93600c6423
#
_entry.id   3bd4ad3332a978741ec21f93600c6423
#
_cell.length_a   1.000
_cell.length_b   1.000
_cell.length_c   1.000
_cell.angle_alpha   90.00
_cell.angle_beta   90.00
_cell.angle_gamma   90.00
#
_symmetry.space_group_name_H-M   'P 1'
#
loop_
_entity.id
_entity.type
_entity.pdbx_description
1 polymer ?
#
loop_
_entity_poly.entity_id
_entity_poly.type
_entity_poly.pdbx_seq_one_letter_code
_entity_poly.pdbx_strand_id
1 'polypeptide(L)'
;MIKLEHINKTFEIGGKTVQAVKDVSLKIRQGEIFGIIGFSGAGKSTLVRCINLLEKPQSGRITIDNEDITNYSGLKLRQLRQKIGMIFQHFNLMPSRTVFENIELPLKLTALSSENRARKVNELLELVGLTDKAQNYPSQLSGGQKQRVAIARALANDPKVLLCDEATSALDPQTTHSILQLLKEVNARLGLTIVVITHQME
;
A
#
# COMPACT_ATOMS: atom_id res chain seq x y z
N MET A 1 -9.29 6.21 -12.93
CA MET A 1 -9.17 5.88 -11.50
C MET A 1 -8.24 6.85 -10.78
N ILE A 2 -6.92 6.86 -11.05
CA ILE A 2 -5.97 7.81 -10.45
C ILE A 2 -5.39 8.70 -11.53
N LYS A 3 -5.34 10.01 -11.30
CA LYS A 3 -4.71 10.98 -12.19
C LYS A 3 -3.82 11.93 -11.36
N LEU A 4 -2.58 12.04 -11.74
CA LEU A 4 -1.62 13.00 -11.23
C LEU A 4 -1.34 14.02 -12.34
N GLU A 5 -1.36 15.30 -12.03
CA GLU A 5 -1.15 16.39 -12.99
C GLU A 5 -0.13 17.37 -12.41
N HIS A 6 1.01 17.50 -13.08
CA HIS A 6 2.07 18.46 -12.77
C HIS A 6 2.54 18.39 -11.30
N ILE A 7 2.69 17.18 -10.75
CA ILE A 7 3.08 16.97 -9.36
C ILE A 7 4.54 17.38 -9.14
N ASN A 8 4.72 18.27 -8.16
CA ASN A 8 6.03 18.68 -7.69
C ASN A 8 6.16 18.46 -6.18
N LYS A 9 7.31 17.90 -5.76
CA LYS A 9 7.63 17.72 -4.35
C LYS A 9 9.11 17.95 -4.10
N THR A 10 9.40 18.83 -3.15
CA THR A 10 10.74 19.15 -2.65
C THR A 10 10.82 18.87 -1.15
N PHE A 11 12.04 18.61 -0.68
CA PHE A 11 12.36 18.49 0.74
C PHE A 11 13.53 19.41 1.06
N GLU A 12 13.52 19.96 2.27
CA GLU A 12 14.68 20.67 2.83
C GLU A 12 15.47 19.69 3.69
N ILE A 13 16.68 19.34 3.27
CA ILE A 13 17.56 18.38 3.95
C ILE A 13 18.91 19.05 4.19
N GLY A 14 19.26 19.28 5.46
CA GLY A 14 20.55 19.89 5.82
C GLY A 14 20.76 21.26 5.17
N GLY A 15 19.72 22.07 5.03
CA GLY A 15 19.77 23.42 4.40
C GLY A 15 19.86 23.39 2.87
N LYS A 16 19.70 22.22 2.24
CA LYS A 16 19.64 22.09 0.78
C LYS A 16 18.25 21.65 0.36
N THR A 17 17.75 22.31 -0.70
CA THR A 17 16.48 21.90 -1.35
C THR A 17 16.73 20.72 -2.27
N VAL A 18 16.10 19.58 -1.99
CA VAL A 18 16.13 18.38 -2.83
C VAL A 18 14.78 18.23 -3.53
N GLN A 19 14.76 18.34 -4.86
CA GLN A 19 13.55 18.12 -5.65
C GLN A 19 13.36 16.60 -5.88
N ALA A 20 12.47 15.98 -5.11
CA ALA A 20 12.21 14.55 -5.17
C ALA A 20 11.25 14.16 -6.31
N VAL A 21 10.28 15.02 -6.65
CA VAL A 21 9.35 14.85 -7.78
C VAL A 21 9.31 16.14 -8.56
N LYS A 22 9.50 16.07 -9.90
CA LYS A 22 9.55 17.24 -10.78
C LYS A 22 8.57 17.06 -11.93
N ASP A 23 7.50 17.86 -11.92
CA ASP A 23 6.50 17.98 -12.98
C ASP A 23 5.97 16.64 -13.51
N VAL A 24 5.61 15.72 -12.60
CA VAL A 24 5.15 14.39 -12.98
C VAL A 24 3.65 14.39 -13.23
N SER A 25 3.27 13.94 -14.44
CA SER A 25 1.88 13.69 -14.82
C SER A 25 1.72 12.24 -15.24
N LEU A 26 0.70 11.54 -14.71
CA LEU A 26 0.40 10.17 -15.09
C LEU A 26 -1.07 9.83 -14.85
N LYS A 27 -1.56 8.81 -15.51
CA LYS A 27 -2.92 8.30 -15.38
C LYS A 27 -2.91 6.79 -15.22
N ILE A 28 -3.60 6.29 -14.20
CA ILE A 28 -3.75 4.87 -13.89
C ILE A 28 -5.23 4.52 -14.03
N ARG A 29 -5.52 3.48 -14.81
CA ARG A 29 -6.90 3.01 -15.05
C ARG A 29 -7.40 2.20 -13.86
N GLN A 30 -8.68 2.06 -13.75
CA GLN A 30 -9.28 1.16 -12.76
C GLN A 30 -8.93 -0.30 -13.06
N GLY A 31 -8.59 -1.07 -12.03
CA GLY A 31 -8.22 -2.48 -12.15
C GLY A 31 -6.83 -2.73 -12.75
N GLU A 32 -6.07 -1.68 -13.08
CA GLU A 32 -4.73 -1.79 -13.65
C GLU A 32 -3.69 -2.12 -12.57
N ILE A 33 -2.70 -2.96 -12.92
CA ILE A 33 -1.44 -3.07 -12.17
C ILE A 33 -0.43 -2.16 -12.85
N PHE A 34 -0.10 -1.04 -12.21
CA PHE A 34 0.79 -0.01 -12.73
C PHE A 34 2.16 -0.07 -12.06
N GLY A 35 3.21 -0.34 -12.82
CA GLY A 35 4.59 -0.41 -12.34
C GLY A 35 5.30 0.94 -12.44
N ILE A 36 5.94 1.37 -11.34
CA ILE A 36 6.85 2.52 -11.31
C ILE A 36 8.27 2.00 -11.17
N ILE A 37 9.10 2.22 -12.20
CA ILE A 37 10.47 1.72 -12.29
C ILE A 37 11.44 2.91 -12.31
N GLY A 38 12.63 2.73 -11.77
CA GLY A 38 13.68 3.74 -11.78
C GLY A 38 14.76 3.48 -10.74
N PHE A 39 15.85 4.23 -10.82
CA PHE A 39 16.98 4.11 -9.88
C PHE A 39 16.59 4.43 -8.45
N SER A 40 17.38 3.95 -7.48
CA SER A 40 17.25 4.37 -6.09
C SER A 40 17.40 5.90 -5.98
N GLY A 41 16.58 6.54 -5.14
CA GLY A 41 16.57 7.99 -5.00
C GLY A 41 15.83 8.77 -6.11
N ALA A 42 15.27 8.12 -7.13
CA ALA A 42 14.54 8.78 -8.22
C ALA A 42 13.16 9.36 -7.82
N GLY A 43 12.80 9.35 -6.53
CA GLY A 43 11.53 9.94 -6.05
C GLY A 43 10.31 9.02 -6.15
N LYS A 44 10.46 7.75 -6.52
CA LYS A 44 9.34 6.79 -6.69
C LYS A 44 8.47 6.65 -5.45
N SER A 45 9.07 6.40 -4.29
CA SER A 45 8.36 6.29 -3.02
C SER A 45 7.65 7.60 -2.65
N THR A 46 8.29 8.75 -2.91
CA THR A 46 7.68 10.06 -2.71
C THR A 46 6.45 10.23 -3.59
N LEU A 47 6.53 9.85 -4.88
CA LEU A 47 5.41 9.94 -5.81
C LEU A 47 4.24 9.05 -5.36
N VAL A 48 4.50 7.80 -4.98
CA VAL A 48 3.45 6.88 -4.46
C VAL A 48 2.83 7.43 -3.17
N ARG A 49 3.64 7.99 -2.26
CA ARG A 49 3.16 8.61 -1.03
C ARG A 49 2.37 9.91 -1.26
N CYS A 50 2.53 10.56 -2.41
CA CYS A 50 1.65 11.66 -2.80
C CYS A 50 0.23 11.16 -3.14
N ILE A 51 0.06 9.97 -3.70
CA ILE A 51 -1.26 9.43 -4.07
C ILE A 51 -2.19 9.31 -2.85
N ASN A 52 -1.67 8.92 -1.68
CA ASN A 52 -2.45 8.82 -0.44
C ASN A 52 -2.24 10.02 0.50
N LEU A 53 -1.59 11.08 0.01
CA LEU A 53 -1.26 12.30 0.76
C LEU A 53 -0.46 12.04 2.05
N LEU A 54 0.29 10.93 2.15
CA LEU A 54 1.34 10.79 3.18
C LEU A 54 2.42 11.85 2.98
N GLU A 55 2.74 12.15 1.71
CA GLU A 55 3.51 13.30 1.29
C GLU A 55 2.60 14.27 0.54
N LYS A 56 2.42 15.48 1.06
CA LYS A 56 1.64 16.49 0.38
C LYS A 56 2.51 17.16 -0.70
N PRO A 57 2.08 17.16 -1.98
CA PRO A 57 2.82 17.88 -3.04
C PRO A 57 2.79 19.40 -2.80
N GLN A 58 3.81 20.11 -3.27
CA GLN A 58 3.82 21.59 -3.25
C GLN A 58 2.95 22.19 -4.35
N SER A 59 2.88 21.52 -5.50
CA SER A 59 2.00 21.92 -6.61
C SER A 59 1.53 20.71 -7.40
N GLY A 60 0.56 20.93 -8.26
CA GLY A 60 -0.08 19.91 -9.07
C GLY A 60 -1.42 19.48 -8.48
N ARG A 61 -2.06 18.52 -9.14
CA ARG A 61 -3.38 18.03 -8.78
C ARG A 61 -3.39 16.50 -8.70
N ILE A 62 -4.08 15.96 -7.70
CA ILE A 62 -4.29 14.52 -7.53
C ILE A 62 -5.78 14.25 -7.55
N THR A 63 -6.23 13.45 -8.50
CA THR A 63 -7.63 13.04 -8.64
C THR A 63 -7.74 11.52 -8.48
N ILE A 64 -8.68 11.05 -7.63
CA ILE A 64 -9.02 9.63 -7.48
C ILE A 64 -10.54 9.49 -7.65
N ASP A 65 -10.98 8.59 -8.51
CA ASP A 65 -12.40 8.39 -8.85
C ASP A 65 -13.12 9.69 -9.24
N ASN A 66 -12.46 10.54 -10.04
CA ASN A 66 -12.91 11.84 -10.48
C ASN A 66 -13.08 12.90 -9.36
N GLU A 67 -12.61 12.60 -8.15
CA GLU A 67 -12.62 13.53 -7.02
C GLU A 67 -11.21 14.10 -6.81
N ASP A 68 -11.09 15.44 -6.78
CA ASP A 68 -9.84 16.14 -6.47
C ASP A 68 -9.57 16.02 -4.97
N ILE A 69 -8.52 15.28 -4.63
CA ILE A 69 -8.12 15.01 -3.24
C ILE A 69 -6.96 15.87 -2.75
N THR A 70 -6.38 16.71 -3.61
CA THR A 70 -5.10 17.42 -3.40
C THR A 70 -5.03 18.15 -2.06
N ASN A 71 -6.14 18.73 -1.65
CA ASN A 71 -6.23 19.53 -0.42
C ASN A 71 -6.97 18.83 0.73
N TYR A 72 -7.18 17.51 0.64
CA TYR A 72 -7.85 16.79 1.72
C TYR A 72 -7.08 16.88 3.03
N SER A 73 -7.83 17.06 4.12
CA SER A 73 -7.33 17.12 5.50
C SER A 73 -8.37 16.55 6.48
N GLY A 74 -7.98 16.35 7.72
CA GLY A 74 -8.88 15.95 8.79
C GLY A 74 -9.67 14.67 8.47
N LEU A 75 -10.98 14.72 8.60
CA LEU A 75 -11.88 13.56 8.43
C LEU A 75 -11.88 13.04 6.97
N LYS A 76 -11.93 13.94 5.98
CA LYS A 76 -11.90 13.55 4.56
C LYS A 76 -10.64 12.77 4.20
N LEU A 77 -9.49 13.20 4.71
CA LEU A 77 -8.22 12.48 4.50
C LEU A 77 -8.21 11.10 5.16
N ARG A 78 -8.77 10.97 6.37
CA ARG A 78 -8.90 9.66 7.04
C ARG A 78 -9.79 8.71 6.24
N GLN A 79 -10.94 9.17 5.75
CA GLN A 79 -11.85 8.38 4.92
C GLN A 79 -11.21 7.98 3.58
N LEU A 80 -10.45 8.87 2.95
CA LEU A 80 -9.68 8.54 1.76
C LEU A 80 -8.69 7.41 2.03
N ARG A 81 -7.88 7.51 3.10
CA ARG A 81 -6.87 6.52 3.45
C ARG A 81 -7.45 5.16 3.83
N GLN A 82 -8.70 5.08 4.27
CA GLN A 82 -9.38 3.80 4.47
C GLN A 82 -9.68 3.08 3.14
N LYS A 83 -9.85 3.84 2.04
CA LYS A 83 -10.08 3.30 0.68
C LYS A 83 -8.80 3.01 -0.09
N ILE A 84 -7.64 3.28 0.50
CA ILE A 84 -6.32 3.09 -0.11
C ILE A 84 -5.48 2.22 0.82
N GLY A 85 -5.23 0.98 0.43
CA GLY A 85 -4.28 0.12 1.12
C GLY A 85 -2.85 0.55 0.82
N MET A 86 -1.98 0.43 1.82
CA MET A 86 -0.54 0.73 1.66
C MET A 86 0.31 -0.40 2.21
N ILE A 87 1.22 -0.90 1.38
CA ILE A 87 2.26 -1.84 1.75
C ILE A 87 3.59 -1.08 1.70
N PHE A 88 4.33 -1.10 2.79
CA PHE A 88 5.60 -0.39 2.96
C PHE A 88 6.78 -1.32 2.70
N GLN A 89 7.92 -0.74 2.39
CA GLN A 89 9.19 -1.43 2.19
C GLN A 89 9.60 -2.32 3.39
N HIS A 90 9.43 -1.81 4.60
CA HIS A 90 9.51 -2.59 5.82
C HIS A 90 8.09 -2.97 6.23
N PHE A 91 7.83 -4.21 6.50
CA PHE A 91 6.49 -4.79 6.75
C PHE A 91 5.61 -3.99 7.71
N ASN A 92 6.23 -3.18 8.60
CA ASN A 92 5.59 -2.31 9.59
C ASN A 92 4.52 -3.06 10.43
N LEU A 93 4.80 -4.32 10.74
CA LEU A 93 3.96 -5.11 11.62
C LEU A 93 4.22 -4.70 13.07
N MET A 94 3.16 -4.71 13.87
CA MET A 94 3.24 -4.50 15.31
C MET A 94 3.87 -5.74 15.96
N PRO A 95 5.10 -5.66 16.51
CA PRO A 95 5.83 -6.84 17.00
C PRO A 95 5.18 -7.49 18.22
N SER A 96 4.43 -6.71 19.01
CA SER A 96 3.70 -7.17 20.21
C SER A 96 2.30 -7.72 19.92
N ARG A 97 1.91 -7.81 18.64
CA ARG A 97 0.60 -8.32 18.22
C ARG A 97 0.75 -9.56 17.36
N THR A 98 -0.20 -10.48 17.48
CA THR A 98 -0.26 -11.66 16.63
C THR A 98 -0.53 -11.28 15.16
N VAL A 99 -0.41 -12.23 14.25
CA VAL A 99 -0.79 -12.08 12.84
C VAL A 99 -2.26 -11.66 12.73
N PHE A 100 -3.16 -12.35 13.43
CA PHE A 100 -4.57 -12.01 13.49
C PHE A 100 -4.81 -10.57 13.91
N GLU A 101 -4.20 -10.15 15.02
CA GLU A 101 -4.36 -8.78 15.55
C GLU A 101 -3.76 -7.71 14.65
N ASN A 102 -2.67 -8.02 13.93
CA ASN A 102 -2.09 -7.10 12.92
C ASN A 102 -3.04 -6.86 11.76
N ILE A 103 -3.73 -7.92 11.27
CA ILE A 103 -4.71 -7.81 10.20
C ILE A 103 -6.00 -7.13 10.69
N GLU A 104 -6.43 -7.41 11.93
CA GLU A 104 -7.63 -6.81 12.53
C GLU A 104 -7.47 -5.30 12.78
N LEU A 105 -6.25 -4.81 12.94
CA LEU A 105 -5.99 -3.44 13.40
C LEU A 105 -6.74 -2.34 12.60
N PRO A 106 -6.76 -2.33 11.26
CA PRO A 106 -7.53 -1.35 10.51
C PRO A 106 -9.05 -1.47 10.74
N LEU A 107 -9.54 -2.68 10.95
CA LEU A 107 -10.96 -2.95 11.14
C LEU A 107 -11.49 -2.44 12.49
N LYS A 108 -10.61 -2.28 13.50
CA LYS A 108 -10.99 -1.68 14.81
C LYS A 108 -11.41 -0.22 14.69
N LEU A 109 -11.07 0.45 13.59
CA LEU A 109 -11.46 1.83 13.30
C LEU A 109 -12.77 1.92 12.50
N THR A 110 -13.43 0.79 12.25
CA THR A 110 -14.71 0.70 11.55
C THR A 110 -15.85 0.42 12.52
N ALA A 111 -17.09 0.50 12.04
CA ALA A 111 -18.29 0.16 12.83
C ALA A 111 -18.59 -1.36 12.87
N LEU A 112 -17.70 -2.22 12.38
CA LEU A 112 -17.90 -3.67 12.34
C LEU A 112 -17.91 -4.25 13.76
N SER A 113 -18.85 -5.18 14.03
CA SER A 113 -18.84 -5.98 15.25
C SER A 113 -17.58 -6.84 15.36
N SER A 114 -17.24 -7.27 16.58
CA SER A 114 -16.09 -8.16 16.83
C SER A 114 -16.17 -9.44 15.99
N GLU A 115 -17.37 -10.03 15.90
CA GLU A 115 -17.62 -11.23 15.12
C GLU A 115 -17.36 -11.01 13.61
N ASN A 116 -17.88 -9.90 13.05
CA ASN A 116 -17.67 -9.56 11.65
C ASN A 116 -16.20 -9.23 11.35
N ARG A 117 -15.47 -8.59 12.27
CA ARG A 117 -14.04 -8.38 12.14
C ARG A 117 -13.28 -9.71 12.11
N ALA A 118 -13.61 -10.62 13.04
CA ALA A 118 -12.96 -11.92 13.11
C ALA A 118 -13.19 -12.74 11.82
N ARG A 119 -14.42 -12.74 11.28
CA ARG A 119 -14.72 -13.39 10.00
C ARG A 119 -13.88 -12.81 8.88
N LYS A 120 -13.84 -11.47 8.76
CA LYS A 120 -13.05 -10.79 7.72
C LYS A 120 -11.56 -11.10 7.82
N VAL A 121 -11.00 -11.14 9.03
CA VAL A 121 -9.58 -11.50 9.25
C VAL A 121 -9.32 -12.94 8.79
N ASN A 122 -10.20 -13.90 9.10
CA ASN A 122 -10.05 -15.29 8.69
C ASN A 122 -10.10 -15.43 7.15
N GLU A 123 -11.01 -14.73 6.46
CA GLU A 123 -11.07 -14.67 5.00
C GLU A 123 -9.76 -14.13 4.39
N LEU A 124 -9.17 -13.11 5.02
CA LEU A 124 -7.90 -12.54 4.58
C LEU A 124 -6.72 -13.47 4.86
N LEU A 125 -6.72 -14.19 5.99
CA LEU A 125 -5.71 -15.20 6.31
C LEU A 125 -5.74 -16.35 5.29
N GLU A 126 -6.93 -16.80 4.91
CA GLU A 126 -7.09 -17.80 3.85
C GLU A 126 -6.59 -17.27 2.50
N LEU A 127 -6.96 -16.04 2.12
CA LEU A 127 -6.53 -15.39 0.87
C LEU A 127 -4.99 -15.35 0.73
N VAL A 128 -4.28 -15.09 1.84
CA VAL A 128 -2.81 -15.01 1.82
C VAL A 128 -2.11 -16.31 2.21
N GLY A 129 -2.87 -17.39 2.51
CA GLY A 129 -2.34 -18.71 2.85
C GLY A 129 -1.61 -18.78 4.20
N LEU A 130 -2.17 -18.11 5.24
CA LEU A 130 -1.58 -18.02 6.57
C LEU A 130 -2.56 -18.38 7.69
N THR A 131 -3.58 -19.19 7.43
CA THR A 131 -4.60 -19.56 8.43
C THR A 131 -3.98 -20.25 9.64
N ASP A 132 -2.98 -21.12 9.43
CA ASP A 132 -2.25 -21.84 10.49
C ASP A 132 -1.32 -20.92 11.32
N LYS A 133 -1.07 -19.70 10.89
CA LYS A 133 -0.19 -18.72 11.54
C LYS A 133 -0.93 -17.60 12.27
N ALA A 134 -2.25 -17.66 12.36
CA ALA A 134 -3.08 -16.59 12.94
C ALA A 134 -2.61 -16.12 14.33
N GLN A 135 -2.17 -17.05 15.17
CA GLN A 135 -1.73 -16.77 16.55
C GLN A 135 -0.21 -16.54 16.69
N ASN A 136 0.55 -16.64 15.60
CA ASN A 136 1.98 -16.37 15.63
C ASN A 136 2.26 -14.88 15.75
N TYR A 137 3.42 -14.53 16.33
CA TYR A 137 3.95 -13.17 16.36
C TYR A 137 4.87 -12.92 15.16
N PRO A 138 5.06 -11.66 14.74
CA PRO A 138 5.96 -11.33 13.62
C PRO A 138 7.38 -11.90 13.74
N SER A 139 7.93 -12.04 14.95
CA SER A 139 9.24 -12.63 15.20
C SER A 139 9.35 -14.10 14.79
N GLN A 140 8.21 -14.80 14.70
CA GLN A 140 8.11 -16.23 14.35
C GLN A 140 7.88 -16.47 12.86
N LEU A 141 7.87 -15.41 12.04
CA LEU A 141 7.53 -15.45 10.62
C LEU A 141 8.76 -15.22 9.73
N SER A 142 8.81 -15.91 8.58
CA SER A 142 9.74 -15.58 7.50
C SER A 142 9.43 -14.21 6.89
N GLY A 143 10.37 -13.63 6.12
CA GLY A 143 10.17 -12.38 5.40
C GLY A 143 8.94 -12.41 4.49
N GLY A 144 8.79 -13.47 3.70
CA GLY A 144 7.62 -13.66 2.82
C GLY A 144 6.30 -13.79 3.58
N GLN A 145 6.30 -14.47 4.73
CA GLN A 145 5.12 -14.54 5.60
C GLN A 145 4.75 -13.18 6.18
N LYS A 146 5.74 -12.40 6.66
CA LYS A 146 5.52 -11.01 7.12
C LYS A 146 4.91 -10.15 6.02
N GLN A 147 5.39 -10.31 4.79
CA GLN A 147 4.85 -9.58 3.63
C GLN A 147 3.41 -9.96 3.32
N ARG A 148 3.06 -11.25 3.38
CA ARG A 148 1.68 -11.74 3.23
C ARG A 148 0.75 -11.16 4.31
N VAL A 149 1.21 -11.04 5.56
CA VAL A 149 0.46 -10.37 6.65
C VAL A 149 0.26 -8.89 6.34
N ALA A 150 1.29 -8.19 5.83
CA ALA A 150 1.19 -6.79 5.45
C ALA A 150 0.19 -6.58 4.30
N ILE A 151 0.16 -7.49 3.31
CA ILE A 151 -0.84 -7.50 2.23
C ILE A 151 -2.24 -7.69 2.81
N ALA A 152 -2.47 -8.72 3.62
CA ALA A 152 -3.78 -8.98 4.24
C ALA A 152 -4.27 -7.77 5.06
N ARG A 153 -3.40 -7.16 5.85
CA ARG A 153 -3.72 -5.94 6.61
C ARG A 153 -4.10 -4.77 5.69
N ALA A 154 -3.38 -4.58 4.58
CA ALA A 154 -3.67 -3.51 3.63
C ALA A 154 -5.02 -3.71 2.91
N LEU A 155 -5.48 -4.95 2.78
CA LEU A 155 -6.76 -5.32 2.16
C LEU A 155 -7.95 -5.27 3.15
N ALA A 156 -7.71 -5.12 4.45
CA ALA A 156 -8.73 -5.30 5.48
C ALA A 156 -9.97 -4.39 5.32
N ASN A 157 -9.78 -3.15 4.86
CA ASN A 157 -10.88 -2.19 4.66
C ASN A 157 -11.47 -2.22 3.24
N ASP A 158 -11.31 -3.29 2.48
CA ASP A 158 -11.76 -3.41 1.08
C ASP A 158 -11.35 -2.19 0.23
N PRO A 159 -10.05 -1.88 0.15
CA PRO A 159 -9.58 -0.70 -0.57
C PRO A 159 -9.87 -0.84 -2.07
N LYS A 160 -10.00 0.31 -2.75
CA LYS A 160 -10.07 0.36 -4.22
C LYS A 160 -8.69 0.44 -4.88
N VAL A 161 -7.72 0.92 -4.12
CA VAL A 161 -6.33 1.12 -4.55
C VAL A 161 -5.40 0.46 -3.55
N LEU A 162 -4.40 -0.26 -4.05
CA LEU A 162 -3.31 -0.81 -3.26
C LEU A 162 -1.98 -0.19 -3.74
N LEU A 163 -1.31 0.51 -2.84
CA LEU A 163 -0.01 1.11 -3.09
C LEU A 163 1.08 0.22 -2.49
N CYS A 164 2.06 -0.19 -3.30
CA CYS A 164 3.16 -1.05 -2.90
C CYS A 164 4.49 -0.28 -3.03
N ASP A 165 4.99 0.23 -1.91
CA ASP A 165 6.25 0.97 -1.83
C ASP A 165 7.40 -0.02 -1.60
N GLU A 166 8.04 -0.49 -2.69
CA GLU A 166 9.15 -1.46 -2.68
C GLU A 166 8.82 -2.74 -1.89
N ALA A 167 7.61 -3.25 -2.05
CA ALA A 167 7.07 -4.37 -1.27
C ALA A 167 7.85 -5.70 -1.34
N THR A 168 8.84 -5.81 -2.22
CA THR A 168 9.64 -7.02 -2.43
C THR A 168 11.14 -6.82 -2.27
N SER A 169 11.60 -5.58 -1.98
CA SER A 169 13.03 -5.24 -1.96
C SER A 169 13.86 -5.99 -0.89
N ALA A 170 13.21 -6.46 0.18
CA ALA A 170 13.84 -7.18 1.28
C ALA A 170 13.67 -8.71 1.19
N LEU A 171 13.20 -9.24 0.04
CA LEU A 171 12.88 -10.64 -0.17
C LEU A 171 13.83 -11.28 -1.21
N ASP A 172 14.05 -12.58 -1.07
CA ASP A 172 14.74 -13.37 -2.08
C ASP A 172 13.92 -13.45 -3.39
N PRO A 173 14.54 -13.80 -4.53
CA PRO A 173 13.86 -13.81 -5.84
C PRO A 173 12.64 -14.74 -5.90
N GLN A 174 12.71 -15.93 -5.29
CA GLN A 174 11.61 -16.90 -5.31
C GLN A 174 10.42 -16.38 -4.49
N THR A 175 10.68 -15.83 -3.32
CA THR A 175 9.66 -15.21 -2.47
C THR A 175 9.07 -13.98 -3.16
N THR A 176 9.90 -13.15 -3.82
CA THR A 176 9.45 -12.01 -4.61
C THR A 176 8.45 -12.43 -5.69
N HIS A 177 8.78 -13.46 -6.49
CA HIS A 177 7.88 -14.00 -7.50
C HIS A 177 6.54 -14.44 -6.89
N SER A 178 6.57 -15.16 -5.77
CA SER A 178 5.37 -15.60 -5.05
C SER A 178 4.49 -14.42 -4.56
N ILE A 179 5.10 -13.33 -4.08
CA ILE A 179 4.37 -12.13 -3.65
C ILE A 179 3.75 -11.40 -4.85
N LEU A 180 4.49 -11.26 -5.95
CA LEU A 180 3.96 -10.64 -7.18
C LEU A 180 2.80 -11.45 -7.78
N GLN A 181 2.89 -12.78 -7.74
CA GLN A 181 1.82 -13.67 -8.14
C GLN A 181 0.57 -13.47 -7.25
N LEU A 182 0.74 -13.41 -5.94
CA LEU A 182 -0.35 -13.11 -5.00
C LEU A 182 -1.01 -11.76 -5.31
N LEU A 183 -0.23 -10.72 -5.62
CA LEU A 183 -0.78 -9.40 -5.99
C LEU A 183 -1.58 -9.46 -7.30
N LYS A 184 -1.14 -10.24 -8.29
CA LYS A 184 -1.90 -10.48 -9.54
C LYS A 184 -3.22 -11.20 -9.26
N GLU A 185 -3.22 -12.23 -8.41
CA GLU A 185 -4.42 -12.97 -8.02
C GLU A 185 -5.42 -12.07 -7.26
N VAL A 186 -4.93 -11.25 -6.33
CA VAL A 186 -5.72 -10.28 -5.59
C VAL A 186 -6.33 -9.23 -6.53
N ASN A 187 -5.54 -8.69 -7.48
CA ASN A 187 -6.03 -7.77 -8.50
C ASN A 187 -7.17 -8.39 -9.32
N ALA A 188 -6.96 -9.59 -9.86
CA ALA A 188 -7.94 -10.28 -10.70
C ALA A 188 -9.22 -10.63 -9.92
N ARG A 189 -9.08 -11.08 -8.66
CA ARG A 189 -10.21 -11.52 -7.82
C ARG A 189 -11.03 -10.36 -7.27
N LEU A 190 -10.39 -9.26 -6.89
CA LEU A 190 -11.02 -8.12 -6.21
C LEU A 190 -11.21 -6.88 -7.10
N GLY A 191 -10.70 -6.89 -8.33
CA GLY A 191 -10.77 -5.73 -9.23
C GLY A 191 -10.00 -4.51 -8.75
N LEU A 192 -8.97 -4.71 -7.90
CA LEU A 192 -8.17 -3.64 -7.31
C LEU A 192 -7.29 -2.93 -8.35
N THR A 193 -7.12 -1.63 -8.19
CA THR A 193 -6.05 -0.90 -8.87
C THR A 193 -4.78 -1.00 -8.02
N ILE A 194 -3.69 -1.52 -8.58
CA ILE A 194 -2.43 -1.71 -7.84
C ILE A 194 -1.36 -0.80 -8.45
N VAL A 195 -0.66 -0.05 -7.59
CA VAL A 195 0.53 0.72 -7.97
C VAL A 195 1.72 0.11 -7.26
N VAL A 196 2.68 -0.42 -8.02
CA VAL A 196 3.84 -1.11 -7.46
C VAL A 196 5.14 -0.41 -7.85
N ILE A 197 5.98 -0.11 -6.86
CA ILE A 197 7.37 0.27 -7.10
C ILE A 197 8.20 -1.01 -7.12
N THR A 198 8.94 -1.20 -8.20
CA THR A 198 9.86 -2.33 -8.37
C THR A 198 11.16 -1.89 -9.03
N HIS A 199 12.23 -2.58 -8.71
CA HIS A 199 13.51 -2.49 -9.41
C HIS A 199 13.69 -3.62 -10.43
N GLN A 200 12.77 -4.58 -10.46
CA GLN A 200 12.79 -5.73 -11.37
C GLN A 200 11.90 -5.44 -12.59
N MET A 201 12.44 -5.71 -13.77
CA MET A 201 11.79 -5.52 -15.07
C MET A 201 11.36 -6.86 -15.67
N GLU A 202 10.75 -7.74 -14.89
CA GLU A 202 10.18 -9.00 -15.38
C GLU A 202 8.64 -8.98 -15.38
#